data_db97d7a46d83d09af22526257eabaea7
#
_entry.id   db97d7a46d83d09af22526257eabaea7
#
_cell.length_a   1.000
_cell.length_b   1.000
_cell.length_c   1.000
_cell.angle_alpha   90.00
_cell.angle_beta   90.00
_cell.angle_gamma   90.00
#
_symmetry.space_group_name_H-M   'P 1'
#
loop_
_entity.id
_entity.type
_entity.pdbx_description
1 polymer ?
#
loop_
_entity_poly.entity_id
_entity_poly.type
_entity_poly.pdbx_seq_one_letter_code
_entity_poly.pdbx_strand_id
1 'polypeptide(L)'
;MSAKLLENWLLKLISLAFALVLWFFVMGESRMEVAHILPLEYENLPEGLTIANEIPSSVAVRISGPRALQVNLSPGDISLSVDLLDLSPGVTSFRRLDESLNLPSGLKVTRISPSYVDVKLDRVRDKNVSVRVALVGKPSEGYLVASVNAAPEEVTVAGAETELKGVSEVVTEGIDLSGVKESFSQTVALSYIGNYTDLKEVRTVDVQVTLQPDPDYIPPQQQEGEVSE
;
A
#
# COMPACT_ATOMS: atom_id res chain seq x y z
N MET A 1 47.22 53.19 36.23
CA MET A 1 46.37 52.00 36.15
C MET A 1 46.93 50.89 35.25
N SER A 2 47.95 51.12 34.48
CA SER A 2 48.50 50.18 33.47
C SER A 2 49.44 49.08 34.00
N ALA A 3 50.09 49.30 35.17
CA ALA A 3 51.12 48.38 35.72
C ALA A 3 50.52 47.03 36.23
N LYS A 4 49.26 47.02 36.73
CA LYS A 4 48.60 45.83 37.23
C LYS A 4 48.12 44.88 36.09
N LEU A 5 48.02 45.36 34.88
CA LEU A 5 47.61 44.54 33.70
C LEU A 5 48.76 43.67 33.18
N LEU A 6 50.01 44.06 33.45
CA LEU A 6 51.24 43.35 33.05
C LEU A 6 51.77 42.41 34.13
N GLU A 7 51.28 42.54 35.37
CA GLU A 7 51.67 41.67 36.46
C GLU A 7 51.10 40.21 36.18
N ASN A 8 52.00 39.26 36.26
CA ASN A 8 51.69 37.82 35.98
C ASN A 8 51.26 37.56 34.54
N TRP A 9 51.80 38.26 33.56
CA TRP A 9 51.46 38.11 32.15
C TRP A 9 51.63 36.67 31.67
N LEU A 10 52.58 35.88 32.19
CA LEU A 10 52.82 34.47 31.85
C LEU A 10 51.62 33.59 32.28
N LEU A 11 51.08 33.83 33.47
CA LEU A 11 49.90 33.10 33.96
C LEU A 11 48.65 33.39 33.10
N LYS A 12 48.54 34.66 32.65
CA LYS A 12 47.44 35.05 31.74
C LYS A 12 47.56 34.38 30.38
N LEU A 13 48.80 34.28 29.87
CA LEU A 13 49.06 33.61 28.59
C LEU A 13 48.81 32.12 28.66
N ILE A 14 49.18 31.46 29.77
CA ILE A 14 48.88 30.05 30.02
C ILE A 14 47.37 29.85 30.15
N SER A 15 46.64 30.69 30.87
CA SER A 15 45.18 30.61 31.00
C SER A 15 44.49 30.80 29.65
N LEU A 16 44.97 31.72 28.82
CA LEU A 16 44.46 31.94 27.47
C LEU A 16 44.72 30.73 26.58
N ALA A 17 45.93 30.14 26.66
CA ALA A 17 46.26 28.93 25.92
C ALA A 17 45.35 27.74 26.34
N PHE A 18 45.15 27.54 27.64
CA PHE A 18 44.22 26.54 28.15
C PHE A 18 42.79 26.81 27.69
N ALA A 19 42.31 28.03 27.72
CA ALA A 19 41.00 28.41 27.25
C ALA A 19 40.82 28.12 25.76
N LEU A 20 41.81 28.41 24.93
CA LEU A 20 41.83 28.12 23.51
C LEU A 20 41.82 26.60 23.23
N VAL A 21 42.62 25.83 23.97
CA VAL A 21 42.64 24.37 23.84
C VAL A 21 41.31 23.78 24.22
N LEU A 22 40.72 24.19 25.34
CA LEU A 22 39.41 23.76 25.78
C LEU A 22 38.31 24.17 24.79
N TRP A 23 38.38 25.41 24.27
CA TRP A 23 37.44 25.90 23.26
C TRP A 23 37.54 25.08 21.99
N PHE A 24 38.75 24.79 21.52
CA PHE A 24 38.95 23.95 20.32
C PHE A 24 38.48 22.51 20.53
N PHE A 25 38.68 21.96 21.74
CA PHE A 25 38.23 20.65 22.10
C PHE A 25 36.69 20.57 22.13
N VAL A 26 36.03 21.54 22.72
CA VAL A 26 34.54 21.59 22.78
C VAL A 26 33.92 21.89 21.43
N MET A 27 34.50 22.82 20.65
CA MET A 27 34.01 23.21 19.33
C MET A 27 34.34 22.16 18.25
N GLY A 28 35.41 21.38 18.42
CA GLY A 28 35.84 20.36 17.45
C GLY A 28 34.89 19.17 17.32
N GLU A 29 33.99 18.97 18.28
CA GLU A 29 33.05 17.82 18.31
C GLU A 29 31.66 18.18 17.78
N SER A 30 31.62 18.99 16.70
CA SER A 30 30.35 19.32 16.04
C SER A 30 29.77 18.08 15.37
N ARG A 31 28.98 17.30 16.11
CA ARG A 31 28.17 16.23 15.56
C ARG A 31 26.93 16.86 14.96
N MET A 32 26.65 16.48 13.73
CA MET A 32 25.44 16.89 13.03
C MET A 32 24.45 15.74 13.04
N GLU A 33 23.17 16.04 13.26
CA GLU A 33 22.09 15.07 13.10
C GLU A 33 21.31 15.41 11.85
N VAL A 34 21.17 14.44 10.96
CA VAL A 34 20.37 14.57 9.73
C VAL A 34 19.35 13.45 9.70
N ALA A 35 18.14 13.80 9.27
CA ALA A 35 17.08 12.83 9.03
C ALA A 35 17.11 12.37 7.58
N HIS A 36 17.11 11.07 7.37
CA HIS A 36 17.02 10.41 6.06
C HIS A 36 15.76 9.56 6.01
N ILE A 37 15.09 9.56 4.87
CA ILE A 37 14.00 8.62 4.59
C ILE A 37 14.60 7.52 3.73
N LEU A 38 14.61 6.31 4.26
CA LEU A 38 15.18 5.13 3.61
C LEU A 38 14.06 4.20 3.16
N PRO A 39 14.15 3.60 1.98
CA PRO A 39 13.26 2.51 1.60
C PRO A 39 13.47 1.32 2.53
N LEU A 40 12.38 0.66 2.86
CA LEU A 40 12.40 -0.58 3.62
C LEU A 40 12.13 -1.73 2.66
N GLU A 41 13.12 -2.58 2.48
CA GLU A 41 13.04 -3.74 1.59
C GLU A 41 12.73 -5.01 2.39
N TYR A 42 11.90 -5.86 1.82
CA TYR A 42 11.56 -7.15 2.41
C TYR A 42 12.14 -8.25 1.53
N GLU A 43 13.07 -9.01 2.10
CA GLU A 43 13.83 -10.02 1.37
C GLU A 43 13.40 -11.43 1.77
N ASN A 44 13.69 -12.40 0.89
CA ASN A 44 13.51 -13.82 1.14
C ASN A 44 12.10 -14.22 1.59
N LEU A 45 11.05 -13.65 0.95
CA LEU A 45 9.68 -14.09 1.22
C LEU A 45 9.56 -15.61 0.97
N PRO A 46 9.14 -16.41 1.97
CA PRO A 46 9.05 -17.86 1.81
C PRO A 46 8.04 -18.26 0.73
N GLU A 47 8.33 -19.29 -0.02
CA GLU A 47 7.44 -19.80 -1.07
C GLU A 47 6.06 -20.18 -0.50
N GLY A 48 5.02 -19.82 -1.21
CA GLY A 48 3.63 -20.08 -0.83
C GLY A 48 3.09 -19.21 0.30
N LEU A 49 3.85 -18.20 0.73
CA LEU A 49 3.38 -17.16 1.65
C LEU A 49 3.25 -15.81 0.95
N THR A 50 2.42 -14.95 1.50
CA THR A 50 2.26 -13.55 1.09
C THR A 50 2.14 -12.65 2.31
N ILE A 51 2.48 -11.39 2.14
CA ILE A 51 2.27 -10.38 3.17
C ILE A 51 0.79 -9.98 3.15
N ALA A 52 0.14 -10.08 4.30
CA ALA A 52 -1.31 -9.89 4.46
C ALA A 52 -1.65 -8.79 5.47
N ASN A 53 -0.82 -7.73 5.51
CA ASN A 53 -1.09 -6.49 6.24
C ASN A 53 -0.38 -5.31 5.57
N GLU A 54 -0.83 -4.11 5.88
CA GLU A 54 -0.10 -2.91 5.48
C GLU A 54 1.24 -2.84 6.21
N ILE A 55 2.30 -2.71 5.43
CA ILE A 55 3.67 -2.57 5.90
C ILE A 55 4.23 -1.25 5.38
N PRO A 56 5.07 -0.57 6.18
CA PRO A 56 5.72 0.66 5.74
C PRO A 56 6.69 0.39 4.58
N SER A 57 6.62 1.17 3.54
CA SER A 57 7.56 1.12 2.41
C SER A 57 8.84 1.92 2.68
N SER A 58 8.85 2.74 3.73
CA SER A 58 9.99 3.58 4.10
C SER A 58 10.06 3.83 5.61
N VAL A 59 11.26 4.13 6.07
CA VAL A 59 11.56 4.43 7.47
C VAL A 59 12.35 5.73 7.57
N ALA A 60 11.94 6.62 8.48
CA ALA A 60 12.70 7.81 8.79
C ALA A 60 13.77 7.50 9.82
N VAL A 61 15.03 7.64 9.44
CA VAL A 61 16.20 7.39 10.28
C VAL A 61 16.93 8.69 10.55
N ARG A 62 17.19 8.97 11.83
CA ARG A 62 18.03 10.10 12.22
C ARG A 62 19.44 9.59 12.52
N ILE A 63 20.41 10.11 11.80
CA ILE A 63 21.81 9.70 11.87
C ILE A 63 22.64 10.86 12.44
N SER A 64 23.46 10.54 13.42
CA SER A 64 24.41 11.48 14.05
C SER A 64 25.83 11.08 13.68
N GLY A 65 26.67 12.08 13.34
CA GLY A 65 28.07 11.84 13.04
C GLY A 65 28.81 13.10 12.55
N PRO A 66 30.10 12.94 12.22
CA PRO A 66 30.90 14.02 11.66
C PRO A 66 30.28 14.56 10.36
N ARG A 67 30.24 15.87 10.21
CA ARG A 67 29.67 16.55 9.04
C ARG A 67 30.25 16.04 7.71
N ALA A 68 31.54 15.75 7.67
CA ALA A 68 32.23 15.28 6.47
C ALA A 68 31.71 13.93 5.99
N LEU A 69 31.28 13.03 6.89
CA LEU A 69 30.68 11.74 6.53
C LEU A 69 29.23 11.87 6.10
N GLN A 70 28.51 12.82 6.67
CA GLN A 70 27.08 13.01 6.34
C GLN A 70 26.86 13.69 4.98
N VAL A 71 27.72 14.63 4.58
CA VAL A 71 27.62 15.31 3.28
C VAL A 71 27.83 14.36 2.10
N ASN A 72 28.64 13.32 2.29
CA ASN A 72 28.95 12.32 1.26
C ASN A 72 28.03 11.08 1.30
N LEU A 73 27.07 11.06 2.21
CA LEU A 73 26.15 9.94 2.37
C LEU A 73 25.03 10.02 1.34
N SER A 74 25.04 9.11 0.39
CA SER A 74 23.95 8.95 -0.58
C SER A 74 22.89 7.99 -0.07
N PRO A 75 21.60 8.17 -0.40
CA PRO A 75 20.55 7.22 -0.02
C PRO A 75 20.81 5.76 -0.45
N GLY A 76 21.59 5.56 -1.51
CA GLY A 76 22.02 4.24 -1.97
C GLY A 76 23.13 3.59 -1.17
N ASP A 77 23.81 4.34 -0.30
CA ASP A 77 24.87 3.81 0.58
C ASP A 77 24.31 3.21 1.88
N ILE A 78 23.01 3.42 2.11
CA ILE A 78 22.30 2.93 3.29
C ILE A 78 21.11 2.10 2.81
N SER A 79 21.13 0.82 3.08
CA SER A 79 20.00 -0.08 2.87
C SER A 79 19.45 -0.55 4.21
N LEU A 80 18.14 -0.66 4.27
CA LEU A 80 17.45 -1.27 5.39
C LEU A 80 16.58 -2.38 4.83
N SER A 81 16.95 -3.61 5.13
CA SER A 81 16.18 -4.78 4.72
C SER A 81 15.71 -5.58 5.93
N VAL A 82 14.57 -6.22 5.76
CA VAL A 82 13.98 -7.16 6.70
C VAL A 82 13.95 -8.52 6.04
N ASP A 83 14.72 -9.45 6.60
CA ASP A 83 14.79 -10.82 6.12
C ASP A 83 13.58 -11.62 6.64
N LEU A 84 12.81 -12.17 5.71
CA LEU A 84 11.63 -13.00 5.98
C LEU A 84 11.93 -14.50 5.89
N LEU A 85 13.22 -14.87 5.73
CA LEU A 85 13.62 -16.27 5.61
C LEU A 85 13.12 -17.11 6.79
N ASP A 86 12.68 -18.32 6.51
CA ASP A 86 12.22 -19.30 7.49
C ASP A 86 11.06 -18.87 8.40
N LEU A 87 10.38 -17.78 8.07
CA LEU A 87 9.19 -17.38 8.82
C LEU A 87 8.00 -18.27 8.50
N SER A 88 7.21 -18.53 9.52
CA SER A 88 5.94 -19.26 9.43
C SER A 88 4.75 -18.31 9.30
N PRO A 89 3.58 -18.78 8.79
CA PRO A 89 2.36 -17.99 8.79
C PRO A 89 2.02 -17.45 10.18
N GLY A 90 1.68 -16.17 10.25
CA GLY A 90 1.40 -15.46 11.51
C GLY A 90 1.95 -14.05 11.49
N VAL A 91 1.93 -13.39 12.64
CA VAL A 91 2.47 -12.04 12.81
C VAL A 91 3.85 -12.11 13.45
N THR A 92 4.83 -11.52 12.79
CA THR A 92 6.20 -11.38 13.29
C THR A 92 6.53 -9.91 13.45
N SER A 93 7.02 -9.52 14.64
CA SER A 93 7.42 -8.14 14.94
C SER A 93 8.92 -7.97 14.84
N PHE A 94 9.37 -7.13 13.94
CA PHE A 94 10.77 -6.72 13.79
C PHE A 94 11.02 -5.45 14.59
N ARG A 95 11.73 -5.55 15.71
CA ARG A 95 11.88 -4.45 16.68
C ARG A 95 13.23 -3.77 16.66
N ARG A 96 14.24 -4.32 16.05
CA ARG A 96 15.59 -3.76 16.07
C ARG A 96 16.05 -3.41 14.66
N LEU A 97 15.29 -2.55 14.00
CA LEU A 97 15.59 -2.11 12.65
C LEU A 97 16.94 -1.39 12.52
N ASP A 98 17.45 -0.83 13.61
CA ASP A 98 18.77 -0.21 13.68
C ASP A 98 19.93 -1.21 13.55
N GLU A 99 19.75 -2.47 13.96
CA GLU A 99 20.75 -3.53 13.80
C GLU A 99 20.85 -4.02 12.35
N SER A 100 19.77 -3.89 11.57
CA SER A 100 19.71 -4.27 10.15
C SER A 100 20.19 -3.14 9.22
N LEU A 101 20.57 -1.98 9.78
CA LEU A 101 20.99 -0.85 9.01
C LEU A 101 22.50 -0.92 8.73
N ASN A 102 22.88 -1.00 7.46
CA ASN A 102 24.29 -0.97 7.08
C ASN A 102 24.77 0.47 7.01
N LEU A 103 25.49 0.91 8.06
CA LEU A 103 26.04 2.26 8.17
C LEU A 103 27.56 2.28 8.08
N PRO A 104 28.15 3.27 7.38
CA PRO A 104 29.58 3.52 7.42
C PRO A 104 30.10 3.79 8.83
N SER A 105 31.33 3.34 9.10
CA SER A 105 31.98 3.55 10.40
C SER A 105 32.04 5.04 10.78
N GLY A 106 31.62 5.36 12.01
CA GLY A 106 31.61 6.73 12.53
C GLY A 106 30.25 7.42 12.51
N LEU A 107 29.24 6.82 11.87
CA LEU A 107 27.84 7.24 11.95
C LEU A 107 27.08 6.41 12.98
N LYS A 108 26.09 7.00 13.64
CA LYS A 108 25.23 6.33 14.61
C LYS A 108 23.78 6.69 14.40
N VAL A 109 22.90 5.72 14.49
CA VAL A 109 21.47 5.95 14.53
C VAL A 109 21.11 6.53 15.89
N THR A 110 20.46 7.69 15.92
CA THR A 110 19.93 8.32 17.13
C THR A 110 18.42 8.10 17.27
N ARG A 111 17.72 7.92 16.15
CA ARG A 111 16.30 7.66 16.13
C ARG A 111 15.90 6.96 14.84
N ILE A 112 14.91 6.05 14.96
CA ILE A 112 14.26 5.37 13.83
C ILE A 112 12.75 5.44 14.02
N SER A 113 12.01 5.67 12.94
CA SER A 113 10.56 5.79 12.97
C SER A 113 9.94 5.22 11.69
N PRO A 114 9.11 4.19 11.77
CA PRO A 114 8.68 3.49 12.98
C PRO A 114 9.82 2.69 13.63
N SER A 115 9.75 2.47 14.94
CA SER A 115 10.78 1.74 15.69
C SER A 115 10.66 0.21 15.59
N TYR A 116 9.51 -0.26 15.08
CA TYR A 116 9.25 -1.66 14.81
C TYR A 116 8.31 -1.78 13.60
N VAL A 117 8.34 -2.94 12.98
CA VAL A 117 7.44 -3.29 11.88
C VAL A 117 6.83 -4.65 12.15
N ASP A 118 5.51 -4.73 12.08
CA ASP A 118 4.78 -5.98 12.16
C ASP A 118 4.50 -6.47 10.73
N VAL A 119 4.98 -7.67 10.43
CA VAL A 119 4.73 -8.34 9.16
C VAL A 119 3.83 -9.54 9.43
N LYS A 120 2.64 -9.55 8.82
CA LYS A 120 1.73 -10.68 8.86
C LYS A 120 1.92 -11.50 7.58
N LEU A 121 2.45 -12.71 7.72
CA LEU A 121 2.52 -13.68 6.64
C LEU A 121 1.30 -14.60 6.66
N ASP A 122 0.71 -14.83 5.50
CA ASP A 122 -0.39 -15.76 5.32
C ASP A 122 -0.11 -16.69 4.14
N ARG A 123 -0.77 -17.85 4.12
CA ARG A 123 -0.63 -18.80 3.02
C ARG A 123 -1.33 -18.30 1.79
N VAL A 124 -0.66 -18.43 0.65
CA VAL A 124 -1.32 -18.20 -0.65
C VAL A 124 -2.22 -19.39 -0.95
N ARG A 125 -3.49 -19.10 -1.23
CA ARG A 125 -4.48 -20.08 -1.64
C ARG A 125 -5.27 -19.58 -2.83
N ASP A 126 -5.87 -20.52 -3.52
CA ASP A 126 -6.83 -20.29 -4.61
C ASP A 126 -8.22 -20.66 -4.11
N LYS A 127 -9.21 -19.87 -4.50
CA LYS A 127 -10.62 -20.12 -4.22
C LYS A 127 -11.47 -19.82 -5.45
N ASN A 128 -12.30 -20.75 -5.85
CA ASN A 128 -13.31 -20.51 -6.86
C ASN A 128 -14.52 -19.83 -6.22
N VAL A 129 -14.97 -18.75 -6.84
CA VAL A 129 -16.10 -17.95 -6.40
C VAL A 129 -17.01 -17.64 -7.56
N SER A 130 -18.30 -17.54 -7.30
CA SER A 130 -19.30 -17.26 -8.32
C SER A 130 -19.21 -15.83 -8.84
N VAL A 131 -19.54 -15.66 -10.11
CA VAL A 131 -19.66 -14.35 -10.75
C VAL A 131 -21.09 -13.86 -10.60
N ARG A 132 -21.25 -12.67 -10.00
CA ARG A 132 -22.54 -11.99 -9.94
C ARG A 132 -22.57 -10.85 -10.94
N VAL A 133 -23.53 -10.90 -11.86
CA VAL A 133 -23.72 -9.85 -12.85
C VAL A 133 -24.44 -8.66 -12.23
N ALA A 134 -23.86 -7.47 -12.36
CA ALA A 134 -24.45 -6.22 -11.92
C ALA A 134 -25.26 -5.60 -13.08
N LEU A 135 -26.58 -5.51 -12.90
CA LEU A 135 -27.48 -4.85 -13.84
C LEU A 135 -27.83 -3.45 -13.32
N VAL A 136 -27.84 -2.47 -14.20
CA VAL A 136 -28.17 -1.07 -13.91
C VAL A 136 -29.34 -0.66 -14.81
N GLY A 137 -30.28 0.10 -14.26
CA GLY A 137 -31.46 0.53 -15.00
C GLY A 137 -32.52 -0.58 -15.11
N LYS A 138 -33.49 -0.33 -15.98
CA LYS A 138 -34.60 -1.28 -16.30
C LYS A 138 -34.74 -1.39 -17.81
N PRO A 139 -35.16 -2.55 -18.34
CA PRO A 139 -35.51 -2.71 -19.73
C PRO A 139 -36.62 -1.72 -20.13
N SER A 140 -36.81 -1.56 -21.44
CA SER A 140 -37.96 -0.78 -21.95
C SER A 140 -39.28 -1.30 -21.40
N GLU A 141 -40.25 -0.40 -21.31
CA GLU A 141 -41.62 -0.78 -20.90
C GLU A 141 -42.15 -1.96 -21.73
N GLY A 142 -42.76 -2.91 -21.04
CA GLY A 142 -43.27 -4.14 -21.63
C GLY A 142 -42.25 -5.26 -21.81
N TYR A 143 -41.07 -5.13 -21.23
CA TYR A 143 -40.02 -6.17 -21.21
C TYR A 143 -39.50 -6.44 -19.80
N LEU A 144 -39.23 -7.73 -19.53
CA LEU A 144 -38.64 -8.21 -18.29
C LEU A 144 -37.35 -8.99 -18.57
N VAL A 145 -36.42 -8.99 -17.61
CA VAL A 145 -35.24 -9.86 -17.64
C VAL A 145 -35.68 -11.28 -17.31
N ALA A 146 -35.59 -12.20 -18.26
CA ALA A 146 -35.90 -13.60 -18.09
C ALA A 146 -34.76 -14.39 -17.44
N SER A 147 -33.53 -14.18 -17.92
CA SER A 147 -32.34 -14.83 -17.37
C SER A 147 -31.08 -13.99 -17.62
N VAL A 148 -30.12 -14.18 -16.76
CA VAL A 148 -28.77 -13.58 -16.87
C VAL A 148 -27.77 -14.69 -16.60
N ASN A 149 -26.90 -14.94 -17.58
CA ASN A 149 -25.87 -15.95 -17.48
C ASN A 149 -24.52 -15.33 -17.74
N ALA A 150 -23.53 -15.69 -16.92
CA ALA A 150 -22.13 -15.31 -17.13
C ALA A 150 -21.32 -16.54 -17.54
N ALA A 151 -20.41 -16.36 -18.46
CA ALA A 151 -19.47 -17.39 -18.86
C ALA A 151 -18.03 -16.87 -18.77
N PRO A 152 -17.19 -17.41 -17.88
CA PRO A 152 -17.47 -18.47 -16.90
C PRO A 152 -18.38 -18.04 -15.75
N GLU A 153 -19.11 -18.98 -15.15
CA GLU A 153 -19.96 -18.73 -13.97
C GLU A 153 -19.16 -18.59 -12.68
N GLU A 154 -17.95 -19.17 -12.65
CA GLU A 154 -17.03 -19.09 -11.53
C GLU A 154 -15.65 -18.61 -11.99
N VAL A 155 -14.96 -17.88 -11.13
CA VAL A 155 -13.59 -17.40 -11.35
C VAL A 155 -12.72 -17.70 -10.16
N THR A 156 -11.42 -17.86 -10.40
CA THR A 156 -10.45 -18.14 -9.36
C THR A 156 -9.86 -16.84 -8.80
N VAL A 157 -9.99 -16.65 -7.50
CA VAL A 157 -9.34 -15.60 -6.73
C VAL A 157 -8.19 -16.24 -5.96
N ALA A 158 -7.01 -15.65 -6.05
CA ALA A 158 -5.79 -16.09 -5.37
C ALA A 158 -5.32 -15.04 -4.35
N GLY A 159 -4.70 -15.48 -3.27
CA GLY A 159 -4.11 -14.58 -2.28
C GLY A 159 -4.11 -15.13 -0.87
N ALA A 160 -4.11 -14.24 0.12
CA ALA A 160 -4.05 -14.59 1.53
C ALA A 160 -5.26 -15.45 1.97
N GLU A 161 -4.98 -16.61 2.55
CA GLU A 161 -6.02 -17.58 2.99
C GLU A 161 -7.05 -16.94 3.91
N THR A 162 -6.60 -16.08 4.83
CA THR A 162 -7.49 -15.41 5.79
C THR A 162 -8.48 -14.49 5.08
N GLU A 163 -8.02 -13.75 4.07
CA GLU A 163 -8.84 -12.80 3.30
C GLU A 163 -9.81 -13.54 2.37
N LEU A 164 -9.35 -14.62 1.74
CA LEU A 164 -10.20 -15.45 0.87
C LEU A 164 -11.43 -16.03 1.56
N LYS A 165 -11.39 -16.20 2.89
CA LYS A 165 -12.57 -16.66 3.65
C LYS A 165 -13.73 -15.67 3.55
N GLY A 166 -13.43 -14.38 3.44
CA GLY A 166 -14.43 -13.32 3.31
C GLY A 166 -14.95 -13.13 1.88
N VAL A 167 -14.27 -13.67 0.86
CA VAL A 167 -14.67 -13.53 -0.54
C VAL A 167 -15.70 -14.58 -0.88
N SER A 168 -16.94 -14.18 -1.15
CA SER A 168 -18.03 -15.08 -1.53
C SER A 168 -18.39 -15.03 -3.01
N GLU A 169 -18.23 -13.87 -3.64
CA GLU A 169 -18.59 -13.62 -5.03
C GLU A 169 -17.70 -12.54 -5.64
N VAL A 170 -17.62 -12.51 -6.96
CA VAL A 170 -17.01 -11.44 -7.73
C VAL A 170 -18.08 -10.78 -8.57
N VAL A 171 -18.13 -9.46 -8.60
CA VAL A 171 -19.18 -8.70 -9.29
C VAL A 171 -18.63 -8.17 -10.63
N THR A 172 -19.46 -8.16 -11.68
CA THR A 172 -19.09 -7.51 -12.95
C THR A 172 -19.21 -5.98 -12.84
N GLU A 173 -18.63 -5.26 -13.78
CA GLU A 173 -19.05 -3.89 -14.06
C GLU A 173 -20.54 -3.85 -14.40
N GLY A 174 -21.19 -2.70 -14.16
CA GLY A 174 -22.62 -2.54 -14.37
C GLY A 174 -23.01 -2.57 -15.84
N ILE A 175 -23.97 -3.42 -16.18
CA ILE A 175 -24.58 -3.50 -17.52
C ILE A 175 -25.84 -2.66 -17.50
N ASP A 176 -25.89 -1.62 -18.34
CA ASP A 176 -27.06 -0.75 -18.45
C ASP A 176 -28.15 -1.38 -19.33
N LEU A 177 -29.30 -1.59 -18.73
CA LEU A 177 -30.49 -2.12 -19.39
C LEU A 177 -31.47 -1.03 -19.88
N SER A 178 -31.15 0.25 -19.63
CA SER A 178 -32.08 1.35 -19.95
C SER A 178 -32.43 1.39 -21.43
N GLY A 179 -33.71 1.22 -21.73
CA GLY A 179 -34.22 1.28 -23.09
C GLY A 179 -33.95 0.04 -23.96
N VAL A 180 -33.38 -1.01 -23.40
CA VAL A 180 -33.11 -2.27 -24.10
C VAL A 180 -34.45 -3.07 -24.31
N LYS A 181 -34.64 -3.61 -25.52
CA LYS A 181 -35.85 -4.37 -25.92
C LYS A 181 -35.54 -5.79 -26.38
N GLU A 182 -34.27 -6.07 -26.68
CA GLU A 182 -33.84 -7.33 -27.24
C GLU A 182 -32.80 -8.00 -26.36
N SER A 183 -32.76 -9.33 -26.37
CA SER A 183 -31.72 -10.10 -25.71
C SER A 183 -30.36 -9.82 -26.37
N PHE A 184 -29.32 -9.76 -25.58
CA PHE A 184 -27.96 -9.47 -26.06
C PHE A 184 -26.91 -10.23 -25.29
N SER A 185 -25.69 -10.25 -25.84
CA SER A 185 -24.49 -10.75 -25.16
C SER A 185 -23.41 -9.71 -25.23
N GLN A 186 -22.71 -9.52 -24.12
CA GLN A 186 -21.65 -8.54 -23.98
C GLN A 186 -20.53 -9.08 -23.11
N THR A 187 -19.28 -8.84 -23.53
CA THR A 187 -18.09 -9.08 -22.69
C THR A 187 -17.94 -7.93 -21.71
N VAL A 188 -17.88 -8.23 -20.41
CA VAL A 188 -17.85 -7.26 -19.32
C VAL A 188 -16.67 -7.56 -18.41
N ALA A 189 -16.00 -6.51 -17.92
CA ALA A 189 -14.93 -6.66 -16.95
C ALA A 189 -15.47 -7.04 -15.56
N LEU A 190 -14.65 -7.77 -14.82
CA LEU A 190 -14.91 -8.09 -13.42
C LEU A 190 -14.43 -6.94 -12.54
N SER A 191 -15.31 -6.42 -11.71
CA SER A 191 -15.01 -5.39 -10.71
C SER A 191 -14.66 -6.10 -9.40
N TYR A 192 -13.35 -6.37 -9.22
CA TYR A 192 -12.85 -6.98 -8.00
C TYR A 192 -11.75 -6.14 -7.39
N ILE A 193 -11.93 -5.75 -6.14
CA ILE A 193 -10.92 -5.06 -5.34
C ILE A 193 -10.79 -5.85 -4.04
N GLY A 194 -9.76 -6.68 -3.96
CA GLY A 194 -9.47 -7.47 -2.78
C GLY A 194 -8.29 -6.90 -1.98
N ASN A 195 -8.36 -7.00 -0.66
CA ASN A 195 -7.19 -6.76 0.18
C ASN A 195 -6.33 -8.03 0.16
N TYR A 196 -5.09 -7.93 -0.33
CA TYR A 196 -4.13 -9.06 -0.41
C TYR A 196 -4.64 -10.29 -1.19
N THR A 197 -5.61 -10.08 -2.09
CA THR A 197 -6.18 -11.08 -2.99
C THR A 197 -6.42 -10.47 -4.35
N ASP A 198 -6.26 -11.24 -5.43
CA ASP A 198 -6.49 -10.79 -6.81
C ASP A 198 -7.10 -11.91 -7.66
N LEU A 199 -7.69 -11.52 -8.80
CA LEU A 199 -8.14 -12.44 -9.82
C LEU A 199 -6.94 -13.11 -10.49
N LYS A 200 -6.96 -14.45 -10.58
CA LYS A 200 -5.79 -15.20 -11.06
C LYS A 200 -5.60 -15.10 -12.58
N GLU A 201 -6.64 -15.40 -13.35
CA GLU A 201 -6.52 -15.55 -14.80
C GLU A 201 -7.57 -14.73 -15.57
N VAL A 202 -8.83 -14.79 -15.15
CA VAL A 202 -9.97 -14.24 -15.86
C VAL A 202 -10.30 -12.86 -15.31
N ARG A 203 -10.24 -11.84 -16.16
CA ARG A 203 -10.61 -10.47 -15.81
C ARG A 203 -11.87 -9.97 -16.52
N THR A 204 -12.38 -10.73 -17.49
CA THR A 204 -13.60 -10.43 -18.24
C THR A 204 -14.45 -11.68 -18.37
N VAL A 205 -15.75 -11.51 -18.43
CA VAL A 205 -16.72 -12.57 -18.63
C VAL A 205 -17.70 -12.20 -19.73
N ASP A 206 -18.18 -13.18 -20.46
CA ASP A 206 -19.25 -12.99 -21.42
C ASP A 206 -20.59 -13.12 -20.70
N VAL A 207 -21.37 -12.05 -20.71
CA VAL A 207 -22.69 -12.00 -20.08
C VAL A 207 -23.77 -12.06 -21.15
N GLN A 208 -24.67 -13.01 -21.03
CA GLN A 208 -25.86 -13.13 -21.84
C GLN A 208 -27.08 -12.71 -21.04
N VAL A 209 -27.73 -11.65 -21.49
CA VAL A 209 -29.00 -11.17 -20.92
C VAL A 209 -30.14 -11.54 -21.85
N THR A 210 -31.09 -12.31 -21.34
CA THR A 210 -32.30 -12.71 -22.08
C THR A 210 -33.47 -11.89 -21.59
N LEU A 211 -34.11 -11.20 -22.51
CA LEU A 211 -35.33 -10.43 -22.25
C LEU A 211 -36.57 -11.18 -22.79
N GLN A 212 -37.67 -11.01 -22.11
CA GLN A 212 -38.98 -11.52 -22.56
C GLN A 212 -40.03 -10.42 -22.46
N PRO A 213 -41.09 -10.47 -23.28
CA PRO A 213 -42.22 -9.58 -23.11
C PRO A 213 -42.86 -9.78 -21.73
N ASP A 214 -43.23 -8.68 -21.09
CA ASP A 214 -43.94 -8.70 -19.82
C ASP A 214 -45.42 -9.13 -20.07
N PRO A 215 -45.88 -10.30 -19.58
CA PRO A 215 -47.25 -10.76 -19.81
C PRO A 215 -48.30 -9.88 -19.15
N ASP A 216 -47.94 -9.09 -18.14
CA ASP A 216 -48.83 -8.22 -17.39
C ASP A 216 -48.77 -6.76 -17.89
N TYR A 217 -47.99 -6.46 -18.94
CA TYR A 217 -47.87 -5.12 -19.47
C TYR A 217 -49.11 -4.73 -20.26
N ILE A 218 -49.81 -3.72 -19.78
CA ILE A 218 -50.92 -3.05 -20.48
C ILE A 218 -50.39 -1.77 -21.10
N PRO A 219 -50.26 -1.68 -22.44
CA PRO A 219 -49.78 -0.44 -23.07
C PRO A 219 -50.68 0.72 -22.70
N PRO A 220 -50.20 1.92 -22.44
CA PRO A 220 -50.99 3.12 -22.23
C PRO A 220 -51.87 3.29 -23.50
N GLN A 221 -53.20 3.22 -23.34
CA GLN A 221 -54.16 3.45 -24.43
C GLN A 221 -53.86 4.84 -25.01
N GLN A 222 -53.61 4.92 -26.30
CA GLN A 222 -53.64 6.17 -27.02
C GLN A 222 -55.04 6.77 -26.79
N GLN A 223 -55.10 7.81 -25.98
CA GLN A 223 -56.29 8.66 -25.96
C GLN A 223 -56.30 9.35 -27.33
N GLU A 224 -56.94 8.72 -28.29
CA GLU A 224 -57.39 9.42 -29.49
C GLU A 224 -58.30 10.54 -29.00
N GLY A 225 -57.81 11.77 -29.18
CA GLY A 225 -58.60 12.94 -28.91
C GLY A 225 -59.87 12.92 -29.75
N GLU A 226 -61.01 12.70 -29.12
CA GLU A 226 -62.28 13.11 -29.65
C GLU A 226 -62.26 14.65 -29.76
N VAL A 227 -61.86 15.11 -30.95
CA VAL A 227 -62.21 16.47 -31.38
C VAL A 227 -63.64 16.44 -31.73
N SER A 228 -64.53 16.74 -30.78
CA SER A 228 -65.93 17.10 -31.05
C SER A 228 -65.98 18.49 -31.68
N GLU A 229 -66.57 18.53 -32.87
CA GLU A 229 -67.09 19.74 -33.54
C GLU A 229 -67.95 20.63 -32.64
#